data_183f236d815c722202d77e32c3eff27d
#
_entry.id   183f236d815c722202d77e32c3eff27d
#
_cell.length_a   1.000
_cell.length_b   1.000
_cell.length_c   1.000
_cell.angle_alpha   90.00
_cell.angle_beta   90.00
_cell.angle_gamma   90.00
#
_symmetry.space_group_name_H-M   'P 1'
#
loop_
_entity.id
_entity.type
_entity.pdbx_description
1 polymer ?
#
loop_
_entity_poly.entity_id
_entity_poly.type
_entity_poly.pdbx_seq_one_letter_code
_entity_poly.pdbx_strand_id
1 'polypeptide(L)'
;EMHNPDRLMPEEAQKRLSEAKEGVRCQVCKSAVREAHAKAGEASKLPSFKDKWQRGSIVTDVVAKICHGPDYDKVNMGFFPTVAGNPPQWGEGIGVKQLKEGDKAYDKHPSGWKLFRYKGGDIEAAKERAAADMGLDIATYNVFTSALVRHVCRTVVDERQADDDLAELILDSLNEKPSKVIRDYCSNECASDTKARKSHWHDEL
;
A
#
# COMPACT_ATOMS: atom_id res chain seq x y z
N GLU A 1 -13.51 -20.03 10.48
CA GLU A 1 -14.27 -18.90 9.91
C GLU A 1 -13.37 -17.67 10.02
N MET A 2 -12.78 -17.23 8.91
CA MET A 2 -12.03 -15.98 8.89
C MET A 2 -13.00 -14.83 9.13
N HIS A 3 -12.82 -14.13 10.24
CA HIS A 3 -13.61 -12.93 10.54
C HIS A 3 -13.36 -11.90 9.43
N ASN A 4 -14.39 -11.68 8.61
CA ASN A 4 -14.34 -10.61 7.62
C ASN A 4 -14.56 -9.28 8.36
N PRO A 5 -13.52 -8.41 8.48
CA PRO A 5 -13.62 -7.15 9.20
C PRO A 5 -14.66 -6.21 8.59
N ASP A 6 -15.00 -6.39 7.31
CA ASP A 6 -16.00 -5.57 6.62
C ASP A 6 -17.38 -5.67 7.25
N ARG A 7 -17.69 -6.81 7.92
CA ARG A 7 -18.98 -7.01 8.61
C ARG A 7 -19.15 -6.19 9.90
N LEU A 8 -18.06 -5.64 10.42
CA LEU A 8 -18.08 -4.83 11.65
C LEU A 8 -18.31 -3.35 11.37
N MET A 9 -18.37 -2.95 10.10
CA MET A 9 -18.58 -1.55 9.72
C MET A 9 -20.03 -1.25 9.38
N PRO A 10 -20.54 -0.04 9.70
CA PRO A 10 -21.81 0.45 9.21
C PRO A 10 -21.90 0.37 7.68
N GLU A 11 -23.10 0.13 7.15
CA GLU A 11 -23.34 -0.04 5.70
C GLU A 11 -22.82 1.14 4.87
N GLU A 12 -22.99 2.36 5.37
CA GLU A 12 -22.45 3.56 4.71
C GLU A 12 -20.93 3.56 4.65
N ALA A 13 -20.26 3.10 5.72
CA ALA A 13 -18.80 2.97 5.73
C ALA A 13 -18.32 1.89 4.76
N GLN A 14 -19.08 0.79 4.61
CA GLN A 14 -18.78 -0.27 3.63
C GLN A 14 -18.91 0.25 2.18
N LYS A 15 -19.92 1.05 1.88
CA LYS A 15 -20.07 1.68 0.56
C LYS A 15 -18.90 2.60 0.25
N ARG A 16 -18.53 3.47 1.20
CA ARG A 16 -17.37 4.37 1.07
C ARG A 16 -16.06 3.60 0.93
N LEU A 17 -15.94 2.45 1.60
CA LEU A 17 -14.77 1.58 1.46
C LEU A 17 -14.62 1.07 0.02
N SER A 18 -15.70 0.71 -0.65
CA SER A 18 -15.66 0.28 -2.05
C SER A 18 -15.18 1.39 -2.98
N GLU A 19 -15.69 2.60 -2.81
CA GLU A 19 -15.24 3.77 -3.58
C GLU A 19 -13.77 4.11 -3.31
N ALA A 20 -13.36 4.05 -2.03
CA ALA A 20 -12.00 4.32 -1.63
C ALA A 20 -11.00 3.31 -2.19
N LYS A 21 -11.37 2.02 -2.30
CA LYS A 21 -10.51 0.96 -2.86
C LYS A 21 -10.03 1.34 -4.26
N GLU A 22 -10.93 1.76 -5.12
CA GLU A 22 -10.55 2.21 -6.47
C GLU A 22 -9.76 3.52 -6.44
N GLY A 23 -10.18 4.46 -5.61
CA GLY A 23 -9.58 5.78 -5.53
C GLY A 23 -8.15 5.83 -5.03
N VAL A 24 -7.70 4.81 -4.28
CA VAL A 24 -6.34 4.77 -3.72
C VAL A 24 -5.42 3.75 -4.39
N ARG A 25 -5.86 2.98 -5.38
CA ARG A 25 -5.08 1.89 -6.01
C ARG A 25 -3.69 2.34 -6.45
N CYS A 26 -3.60 3.41 -7.21
CA CYS A 26 -2.33 3.98 -7.66
C CYS A 26 -1.42 4.38 -6.50
N GLN A 27 -1.99 4.99 -5.46
CA GLN A 27 -1.23 5.46 -4.31
C GLN A 27 -0.71 4.28 -3.47
N VAL A 28 -1.54 3.25 -3.27
CA VAL A 28 -1.17 2.03 -2.57
C VAL A 28 -0.09 1.29 -3.33
N CYS A 29 -0.26 1.08 -4.64
CA CYS A 29 0.75 0.45 -5.49
C CYS A 29 2.11 1.14 -5.35
N LYS A 30 2.15 2.45 -5.57
CA LYS A 30 3.40 3.24 -5.44
C LYS A 30 4.05 3.13 -4.06
N SER A 31 3.23 3.08 -3.01
CA SER A 31 3.74 3.00 -1.64
C SER A 31 4.25 1.60 -1.31
N ALA A 32 3.54 0.55 -1.73
CA ALA A 32 3.93 -0.83 -1.53
C ALA A 32 5.23 -1.17 -2.27
N VAL A 33 5.34 -0.79 -3.55
CA VAL A 33 6.56 -0.99 -4.35
C VAL A 33 7.75 -0.25 -3.76
N ARG A 34 7.56 0.99 -3.29
CA ARG A 34 8.65 1.74 -2.63
C ARG A 34 9.12 1.04 -1.36
N GLU A 35 8.22 0.53 -0.58
CA GLU A 35 8.55 -0.19 0.66
C GLU A 35 9.24 -1.53 0.36
N ALA A 36 8.73 -2.29 -0.61
CA ALA A 36 9.34 -3.54 -1.02
C ALA A 36 10.77 -3.33 -1.53
N HIS A 37 10.99 -2.31 -2.36
CA HIS A 37 12.31 -1.94 -2.85
C HIS A 37 13.27 -1.54 -1.71
N ALA A 38 12.80 -0.76 -0.75
CA ALA A 38 13.61 -0.37 0.41
C ALA A 38 14.00 -1.58 1.27
N LYS A 39 13.05 -2.48 1.58
CA LYS A 39 13.31 -3.72 2.33
C LYS A 39 14.24 -4.67 1.59
N ALA A 40 14.09 -4.81 0.28
CA ALA A 40 15.02 -5.59 -0.54
C ALA A 40 16.44 -4.99 -0.51
N GLY A 41 16.55 -3.65 -0.54
CA GLY A 41 17.81 -2.94 -0.37
C GLY A 41 18.47 -3.16 1.00
N GLU A 42 17.68 -3.27 2.06
CA GLU A 42 18.18 -3.66 3.39
C GLU A 42 18.64 -5.12 3.41
N ALA A 43 17.83 -6.03 2.86
CA ALA A 43 18.15 -7.43 2.77
C ALA A 43 19.41 -7.70 1.92
N SER A 44 19.70 -6.87 0.93
CA SER A 44 20.88 -6.98 0.08
C SER A 44 22.21 -6.86 0.84
N LYS A 45 22.18 -6.30 2.03
CA LYS A 45 23.36 -6.18 2.93
C LYS A 45 23.67 -7.47 3.67
N LEU A 46 22.77 -8.45 3.67
CA LEU A 46 22.96 -9.73 4.36
C LEU A 46 23.98 -10.61 3.62
N PRO A 47 24.80 -11.39 4.34
CA PRO A 47 25.76 -12.32 3.72
C PRO A 47 25.13 -13.31 2.75
N SER A 48 23.91 -13.79 3.06
CA SER A 48 23.14 -14.73 2.23
C SER A 48 22.76 -14.15 0.87
N PHE A 49 22.69 -12.83 0.74
CA PHE A 49 22.36 -12.17 -0.52
C PHE A 49 23.46 -12.28 -1.58
N LYS A 50 24.68 -12.68 -1.21
CA LYS A 50 25.80 -12.93 -2.14
C LYS A 50 25.57 -14.17 -2.99
N ASP A 51 24.78 -15.13 -2.51
CA ASP A 51 24.40 -16.31 -3.26
C ASP A 51 23.30 -15.96 -4.27
N LYS A 52 23.55 -16.27 -5.54
CA LYS A 52 22.63 -15.94 -6.65
C LYS A 52 21.24 -16.57 -6.46
N TRP A 53 21.18 -17.78 -5.93
CA TRP A 53 19.91 -18.50 -5.72
C TRP A 53 19.14 -17.95 -4.51
N GLN A 54 19.85 -17.66 -3.42
CA GLN A 54 19.23 -17.12 -2.21
C GLN A 54 18.72 -15.68 -2.42
N ARG A 55 19.40 -14.89 -3.23
CA ARG A 55 19.03 -13.51 -3.55
C ARG A 55 17.61 -13.40 -4.14
N GLY A 56 17.29 -14.23 -5.15
CA GLY A 56 15.95 -14.29 -5.72
C GLY A 56 14.89 -14.63 -4.67
N SER A 57 15.12 -15.72 -3.93
CA SER A 57 14.21 -16.15 -2.87
C SER A 57 13.99 -15.10 -1.79
N ILE A 58 15.05 -14.39 -1.37
CA ILE A 58 14.94 -13.32 -0.35
C ILE A 58 14.06 -12.17 -0.85
N VAL A 59 14.22 -11.74 -2.10
CA VAL A 59 13.39 -10.64 -2.63
C VAL A 59 11.95 -11.09 -2.86
N THR A 60 11.73 -12.29 -3.36
CA THR A 60 10.37 -12.87 -3.47
C THR A 60 9.69 -12.93 -2.10
N ASP A 61 10.40 -13.35 -1.05
CA ASP A 61 9.87 -13.37 0.33
C ASP A 61 9.54 -11.97 0.86
N VAL A 62 10.37 -10.97 0.58
CA VAL A 62 10.09 -9.56 0.91
C VAL A 62 8.81 -9.10 0.22
N VAL A 63 8.65 -9.37 -1.06
CA VAL A 63 7.46 -8.98 -1.83
C VAL A 63 6.21 -9.69 -1.31
N ALA A 64 6.29 -11.00 -1.08
CA ALA A 64 5.18 -11.79 -0.56
C ALA A 64 4.66 -11.30 0.80
N LYS A 65 5.54 -10.77 1.64
CA LYS A 65 5.19 -10.28 2.98
C LYS A 65 4.68 -8.83 3.01
N ILE A 66 4.82 -8.07 1.93
CA ILE A 66 4.57 -6.64 1.97
C ILE A 66 3.11 -6.28 2.32
N CYS A 67 2.16 -7.08 1.88
CA CYS A 67 0.73 -6.85 2.10
C CYS A 67 0.17 -7.62 3.32
N HIS A 68 0.99 -8.45 3.95
CA HIS A 68 0.55 -9.31 5.05
C HIS A 68 0.96 -8.76 6.41
N GLY A 69 0.14 -9.02 7.42
CA GLY A 69 0.41 -8.64 8.80
C GLY A 69 1.33 -9.65 9.52
N PRO A 70 1.67 -9.40 10.79
CA PRO A 70 2.59 -10.23 11.57
C PRO A 70 2.12 -11.67 11.73
N ASP A 71 0.83 -11.93 11.60
CA ASP A 71 0.28 -13.28 11.71
C ASP A 71 0.59 -14.17 10.50
N TYR A 72 1.04 -13.59 9.39
CA TYR A 72 1.46 -14.35 8.21
C TYR A 72 2.69 -15.20 8.49
N ASP A 73 3.63 -14.70 9.28
CA ASP A 73 4.85 -15.42 9.66
C ASP A 73 4.57 -16.66 10.53
N LYS A 74 3.44 -16.71 11.21
CA LYS A 74 3.03 -17.87 12.02
C LYS A 74 2.48 -19.03 11.19
N VAL A 75 1.95 -18.75 10.01
CA VAL A 75 1.33 -19.75 9.12
C VAL A 75 2.37 -20.42 8.22
N ASN A 76 3.43 -19.69 7.85
CA ASN A 76 4.50 -20.14 6.96
C ASN A 76 5.81 -20.46 7.69
N MET A 77 5.75 -21.13 8.81
CA MET A 77 6.92 -21.58 9.60
C MET A 77 7.67 -22.73 8.91
N GLY A 78 8.22 -22.50 7.75
CA GLY A 78 9.01 -23.50 7.06
C GLY A 78 10.12 -22.90 6.21
N PHE A 79 11.33 -22.93 6.76
CA PHE A 79 12.60 -22.96 6.04
C PHE A 79 13.30 -21.68 5.55
N PHE A 80 12.86 -20.47 5.83
CA PHE A 80 13.65 -19.29 5.45
C PHE A 80 14.11 -18.48 6.67
N PRO A 81 15.39 -18.03 6.69
CA PRO A 81 15.88 -17.19 7.77
C PRO A 81 15.05 -15.89 7.79
N THR A 82 14.29 -15.71 8.87
CA THR A 82 13.62 -14.45 9.15
C THR A 82 14.64 -13.34 9.14
N VAL A 83 14.41 -12.31 8.33
CA VAL A 83 15.13 -11.05 8.47
C VAL A 83 14.89 -10.57 9.89
N ALA A 84 15.94 -10.53 10.70
CA ALA A 84 15.83 -10.28 12.13
C ALA A 84 15.19 -8.91 12.39
N GLY A 85 14.13 -8.94 13.19
CA GLY A 85 13.33 -7.79 13.58
C GLY A 85 11.99 -7.81 12.87
N ASN A 86 10.88 -7.71 13.63
CA ASN A 86 9.57 -7.43 13.07
C ASN A 86 9.67 -6.10 12.31
N PRO A 87 9.77 -6.09 10.97
CA PRO A 87 9.75 -4.82 10.27
C PRO A 87 8.39 -4.18 10.51
N PRO A 88 8.32 -2.86 10.71
CA PRO A 88 7.06 -2.18 10.77
C PRO A 88 6.26 -2.56 9.52
N GLN A 89 5.03 -3.01 9.72
CA GLN A 89 4.19 -3.46 8.64
C GLN A 89 3.96 -2.29 7.69
N TRP A 90 4.07 -2.57 6.41
CA TRP A 90 3.60 -1.59 5.45
C TRP A 90 2.10 -1.35 5.70
N GLY A 91 1.72 -0.08 5.83
CA GLY A 91 0.37 0.32 6.21
C GLY A 91 0.25 0.80 7.65
N GLU A 92 1.14 0.42 8.56
CA GLU A 92 1.23 1.06 9.87
C GLU A 92 1.60 2.54 9.70
N GLY A 93 0.89 3.42 10.41
CA GLY A 93 1.08 4.87 10.28
C GLY A 93 0.58 5.46 8.96
N ILE A 94 -0.22 4.72 8.19
CA ILE A 94 -0.93 5.23 7.02
C ILE A 94 -2.36 5.57 7.42
N GLY A 95 -2.79 6.79 7.06
CA GLY A 95 -4.16 7.24 7.11
C GLY A 95 -4.74 7.42 5.72
N VAL A 96 -6.05 7.45 5.65
CA VAL A 96 -6.80 7.79 4.45
C VAL A 96 -7.75 8.94 4.75
N LYS A 97 -7.96 9.80 3.79
CA LYS A 97 -9.01 10.82 3.88
C LYS A 97 -9.72 11.00 2.55
N GLN A 98 -11.00 11.31 2.63
CA GLN A 98 -11.77 11.81 1.52
C GLN A 98 -11.51 13.31 1.37
N LEU A 99 -11.16 13.74 0.17
CA LEU A 99 -10.96 15.14 -0.16
C LEU A 99 -12.30 15.75 -0.58
N LYS A 100 -12.50 17.00 -0.19
CA LYS A 100 -13.68 17.79 -0.63
C LYS A 100 -13.25 18.68 -1.77
N GLU A 101 -14.20 18.99 -2.66
CA GLU A 101 -14.01 20.01 -3.68
C GLU A 101 -13.60 21.33 -3.01
N GLY A 102 -12.51 21.95 -3.53
CA GLY A 102 -11.87 23.11 -2.90
C GLY A 102 -10.69 22.81 -2.00
N ASP A 103 -10.42 21.55 -1.63
CA ASP A 103 -9.19 21.18 -0.96
C ASP A 103 -7.99 21.39 -1.90
N LYS A 104 -6.93 22.03 -1.45
CA LYS A 104 -5.68 22.26 -2.23
C LYS A 104 -5.06 20.96 -2.80
N ALA A 105 -5.41 19.82 -2.26
CA ALA A 105 -4.92 18.53 -2.71
C ALA A 105 -5.87 17.84 -3.71
N TYR A 106 -7.07 18.36 -3.90
CA TYR A 106 -8.11 17.73 -4.75
C TYR A 106 -7.63 17.54 -6.18
N ASP A 107 -7.05 18.58 -6.79
CA ASP A 107 -6.55 18.53 -8.16
C ASP A 107 -5.45 17.48 -8.40
N LYS A 108 -4.75 17.08 -7.33
CA LYS A 108 -3.70 16.06 -7.39
C LYS A 108 -4.22 14.64 -7.15
N HIS A 109 -5.46 14.52 -6.71
CA HIS A 109 -6.11 13.26 -6.36
C HIS A 109 -7.53 13.22 -6.96
N PRO A 110 -7.64 13.03 -8.28
CA PRO A 110 -8.92 13.13 -9.02
C PRO A 110 -9.97 12.11 -8.56
N SER A 111 -9.57 11.07 -7.87
CA SER A 111 -10.47 10.11 -7.22
C SER A 111 -11.18 10.67 -5.98
N GLY A 112 -10.77 11.84 -5.48
CA GLY A 112 -11.25 12.38 -4.22
C GLY A 112 -10.72 11.65 -2.96
N TRP A 113 -9.80 10.69 -3.11
CA TRP A 113 -9.23 9.92 -2.00
C TRP A 113 -7.73 10.10 -1.92
N LYS A 114 -7.20 10.26 -0.69
CA LYS A 114 -5.78 10.46 -0.44
C LYS A 114 -5.27 9.58 0.69
N LEU A 115 -4.18 8.85 0.40
CA LEU A 115 -3.34 8.25 1.44
C LEU A 115 -2.35 9.29 1.98
N PHE A 116 -2.08 9.22 3.28
CA PHE A 116 -1.03 10.02 3.91
C PHE A 116 -0.34 9.20 5.00
N ARG A 117 0.91 9.56 5.32
CA ARG A 117 1.61 9.00 6.48
C ARG A 117 1.48 9.96 7.65
N TYR A 118 1.20 9.43 8.81
CA TYR A 118 1.34 10.17 10.05
C TYR A 118 2.81 10.50 10.26
N LYS A 119 3.14 11.79 10.37
CA LYS A 119 4.50 12.26 10.58
C LYS A 119 4.61 12.74 12.01
N GLY A 120 5.40 12.05 12.82
CA GLY A 120 5.78 12.48 14.18
C GLY A 120 4.64 13.02 15.03
N GLY A 121 4.85 13.23 16.29
CA GLY A 121 3.84 13.78 17.16
C GLY A 121 2.80 12.77 17.63
N ASP A 122 1.64 13.27 18.02
CA ASP A 122 0.54 12.46 18.51
C ASP A 122 -0.24 11.81 17.34
N ILE A 123 0.09 10.55 17.04
CA ILE A 123 -0.55 9.77 15.98
C ILE A 123 -2.03 9.56 16.29
N GLU A 124 -2.40 9.34 17.54
CA GLU A 124 -3.80 9.11 17.92
C GLU A 124 -4.65 10.35 17.67
N ALA A 125 -4.18 11.54 18.08
CA ALA A 125 -4.88 12.78 17.79
C ALA A 125 -4.98 13.06 16.26
N ALA A 126 -4.01 12.63 15.48
CA ALA A 126 -4.07 12.74 14.02
C ALA A 126 -5.10 11.79 13.42
N LYS A 127 -5.22 10.56 13.94
CA LYS A 127 -6.26 9.60 13.56
C LYS A 127 -7.66 10.07 13.94
N GLU A 128 -7.82 10.61 15.16
CA GLU A 128 -9.10 11.17 15.61
C GLU A 128 -9.58 12.30 14.69
N ARG A 129 -8.68 13.22 14.31
CA ARG A 129 -9.02 14.28 13.34
C ARG A 129 -9.43 13.72 11.99
N ALA A 130 -8.69 12.74 11.46
CA ALA A 130 -9.00 12.12 10.18
C ALA A 130 -10.33 11.36 10.22
N ALA A 131 -10.63 10.69 11.32
CA ALA A 131 -11.91 10.02 11.57
C ALA A 131 -13.07 11.03 11.60
N ALA A 132 -12.90 12.12 12.35
CA ALA A 132 -13.90 13.19 12.45
C ALA A 132 -14.16 13.86 11.08
N ASP A 133 -13.12 14.13 10.29
CA ASP A 133 -13.26 14.67 8.92
C ASP A 133 -14.09 13.76 8.01
N MET A 134 -14.04 12.45 8.26
CA MET A 134 -14.83 11.44 7.55
C MET A 134 -16.19 11.15 8.20
N GLY A 135 -16.51 11.77 9.35
CA GLY A 135 -17.72 11.48 10.11
C GLY A 135 -17.76 10.05 10.68
N LEU A 136 -16.60 9.48 10.98
CA LEU A 136 -16.45 8.15 11.58
C LEU A 136 -15.94 8.28 13.01
N ASP A 137 -16.32 7.33 13.87
CA ASP A 137 -15.62 7.14 15.13
C ASP A 137 -14.24 6.51 14.90
N ILE A 138 -13.34 6.67 15.86
CA ILE A 138 -11.95 6.22 15.74
C ILE A 138 -11.81 4.72 15.52
N ALA A 139 -12.67 3.91 16.14
CA ALA A 139 -12.62 2.45 15.99
C ALA A 139 -13.02 2.04 14.57
N THR A 140 -14.13 2.60 14.06
CA THR A 140 -14.60 2.39 12.68
C THR A 140 -13.55 2.88 11.67
N TYR A 141 -12.93 4.04 11.92
CA TYR A 141 -11.87 4.58 11.06
C TYR A 141 -10.65 3.68 10.99
N ASN A 142 -10.20 3.13 12.11
CA ASN A 142 -9.07 2.21 12.16
C ASN A 142 -9.34 0.93 11.38
N VAL A 143 -10.55 0.36 11.53
CA VAL A 143 -10.98 -0.83 10.76
C VAL A 143 -11.07 -0.49 9.28
N PHE A 144 -11.68 0.63 8.92
CA PHE A 144 -11.81 1.11 7.55
C PHE A 144 -10.42 1.26 6.87
N THR A 145 -9.51 1.97 7.50
CA THR A 145 -8.16 2.23 6.95
C THR A 145 -7.37 0.94 6.79
N SER A 146 -7.40 0.08 7.80
CA SER A 146 -6.70 -1.21 7.77
C SER A 146 -7.26 -2.14 6.69
N ALA A 147 -8.58 -2.26 6.59
CA ALA A 147 -9.25 -3.06 5.58
C ALA A 147 -8.95 -2.53 4.17
N LEU A 148 -9.03 -1.21 3.97
CA LEU A 148 -8.75 -0.55 2.71
C LEU A 148 -7.32 -0.84 2.23
N VAL A 149 -6.34 -0.51 3.04
CA VAL A 149 -4.92 -0.62 2.67
C VAL A 149 -4.55 -2.08 2.41
N ARG A 150 -4.98 -3.00 3.27
CA ARG A 150 -4.69 -4.43 3.14
C ARG A 150 -5.33 -5.02 1.89
N HIS A 151 -6.60 -4.73 1.66
CA HIS A 151 -7.31 -5.25 0.49
C HIS A 151 -6.67 -4.75 -0.81
N VAL A 152 -6.45 -3.44 -0.93
CA VAL A 152 -5.88 -2.86 -2.15
C VAL A 152 -4.44 -3.32 -2.36
N CYS A 153 -3.63 -3.42 -1.30
CA CYS A 153 -2.27 -3.97 -1.40
C CYS A 153 -2.29 -5.39 -1.96
N ARG A 154 -3.14 -6.27 -1.43
CA ARG A 154 -3.27 -7.64 -1.95
C ARG A 154 -3.67 -7.65 -3.42
N THR A 155 -4.64 -6.86 -3.81
CA THR A 155 -5.08 -6.78 -5.21
C THR A 155 -3.96 -6.30 -6.13
N VAL A 156 -3.20 -5.29 -5.75
CA VAL A 156 -2.18 -4.70 -6.64
C VAL A 156 -0.81 -5.38 -6.57
N VAL A 157 -0.55 -6.16 -5.53
CA VAL A 157 0.73 -6.87 -5.36
C VAL A 157 0.53 -8.38 -5.44
N ASP A 158 -0.26 -8.99 -4.52
CA ASP A 158 -0.33 -10.45 -4.39
C ASP A 158 -1.04 -11.11 -5.58
N GLU A 159 -2.15 -10.53 -6.05
CA GLU A 159 -2.91 -11.10 -7.19
C GLU A 159 -2.14 -11.00 -8.51
N ARG A 160 -1.18 -10.08 -8.59
CA ARG A 160 -0.30 -9.91 -9.76
C ARG A 160 1.01 -10.68 -9.65
N GLN A 161 1.31 -11.24 -8.48
CA GLN A 161 2.53 -12.02 -8.24
C GLN A 161 2.57 -13.36 -9.01
N ALA A 162 1.46 -13.80 -9.59
CA ALA A 162 1.43 -15.04 -10.37
C ALA A 162 2.51 -15.10 -11.46
N ASP A 163 3.10 -13.95 -11.81
CA ASP A 163 4.10 -13.80 -12.88
C ASP A 163 5.49 -13.37 -12.35
N ASP A 164 5.74 -13.37 -11.03
CA ASP A 164 7.02 -12.98 -10.37
C ASP A 164 7.58 -11.58 -10.74
N ASP A 165 6.81 -10.78 -11.45
CA ASP A 165 7.25 -9.54 -12.10
C ASP A 165 7.85 -8.52 -11.13
N LEU A 166 7.25 -8.35 -9.93
CA LEU A 166 7.72 -7.31 -9.01
C LEU A 166 9.06 -7.66 -8.37
N ALA A 167 9.27 -8.91 -8.00
CA ALA A 167 10.52 -9.36 -7.40
C ALA A 167 11.68 -9.24 -8.40
N GLU A 168 11.45 -9.61 -9.66
CA GLU A 168 12.42 -9.49 -10.75
C GLU A 168 12.76 -8.02 -11.03
N LEU A 169 11.75 -7.17 -11.18
CA LEU A 169 11.95 -5.72 -11.36
C LEU A 169 12.73 -5.07 -10.22
N ILE A 170 12.48 -5.49 -8.97
CA ILE A 170 13.24 -5.01 -7.82
C ILE A 170 14.69 -5.50 -7.90
N LEU A 171 14.93 -6.77 -8.18
CA LEU A 171 16.27 -7.35 -8.29
C LEU A 171 17.11 -6.63 -9.33
N ASP A 172 16.55 -6.35 -10.49
CA ASP A 172 17.23 -5.69 -11.60
C ASP A 172 17.53 -4.21 -11.30
N SER A 173 16.75 -3.61 -10.41
CA SER A 173 16.84 -2.18 -10.09
C SER A 173 17.29 -1.88 -8.66
N LEU A 174 17.87 -2.85 -7.95
CA LEU A 174 18.19 -2.74 -6.52
C LEU A 174 19.13 -1.59 -6.19
N ASN A 175 20.04 -1.26 -7.10
CA ASN A 175 20.99 -0.14 -6.98
C ASN A 175 20.45 1.17 -7.56
N GLU A 176 19.26 1.18 -8.12
CA GLU A 176 18.62 2.33 -8.72
C GLU A 176 17.58 2.96 -7.78
N LYS A 177 17.07 4.13 -8.17
CA LYS A 177 15.94 4.74 -7.47
C LYS A 177 14.67 3.93 -7.70
N PRO A 178 13.78 3.77 -6.69
CA PRO A 178 12.54 2.99 -6.82
C PRO A 178 11.58 3.56 -7.86
N SER A 179 11.81 4.79 -8.35
CA SER A 179 10.92 5.45 -9.31
C SER A 179 10.76 4.71 -10.63
N LYS A 180 11.80 3.95 -11.07
CA LYS A 180 11.74 3.13 -12.27
C LYS A 180 10.78 1.95 -12.05
N VAL A 181 11.01 1.17 -11.00
CA VAL A 181 10.16 0.04 -10.63
C VAL A 181 8.71 0.49 -10.44
N ILE A 182 8.49 1.60 -9.74
CA ILE A 182 7.15 2.17 -9.51
C ILE A 182 6.46 2.49 -10.84
N ARG A 183 7.17 3.13 -11.78
CA ARG A 183 6.60 3.48 -13.08
C ARG A 183 6.24 2.23 -13.87
N ASP A 184 7.15 1.26 -13.93
CA ASP A 184 6.99 0.08 -14.76
C ASP A 184 5.92 -0.86 -14.18
N TYR A 185 5.90 -1.05 -12.87
CA TYR A 185 4.94 -1.93 -12.20
C TYR A 185 3.55 -1.30 -12.00
N CYS A 186 3.47 -0.03 -11.55
CA CYS A 186 2.21 0.61 -11.20
C CYS A 186 1.53 1.36 -12.37
N SER A 187 2.03 1.26 -13.60
CA SER A 187 1.48 1.99 -14.74
C SER A 187 -0.01 1.74 -14.96
N ASN A 188 -0.44 0.48 -14.87
CA ASN A 188 -1.85 0.11 -15.07
C ASN A 188 -2.75 0.63 -13.95
N GLU A 189 -2.29 0.55 -12.71
CA GLU A 189 -3.03 1.03 -11.54
C GLU A 189 -3.18 2.56 -11.51
N CYS A 190 -2.29 3.27 -12.22
CA CYS A 190 -2.28 4.71 -12.30
C CYS A 190 -2.88 5.27 -13.61
N ALA A 191 -3.34 4.41 -14.51
CA ALA A 191 -3.88 4.82 -15.81
C ALA A 191 -5.18 5.64 -15.66
N SER A 192 -6.02 5.33 -14.67
CA SER A 192 -7.23 6.09 -14.36
C SER A 192 -6.93 7.51 -13.89
N ASP A 193 -5.90 7.68 -13.06
CA ASP A 193 -5.47 8.99 -12.57
C ASP A 193 -5.00 9.91 -13.71
N THR A 194 -4.36 9.34 -14.73
CA THR A 194 -3.89 10.10 -15.90
C THR A 194 -5.01 10.48 -16.87
N LYS A 195 -6.04 9.63 -16.99
CA LYS A 195 -7.21 9.93 -17.81
C LYS A 195 -8.07 11.03 -17.20
N ALA A 196 -8.31 10.96 -15.89
CA ALA A 196 -9.06 11.99 -15.17
C ALA A 196 -8.37 13.36 -15.22
N ARG A 197 -7.02 13.40 -15.15
CA ARG A 197 -6.27 14.66 -15.34
C ARG A 197 -6.41 15.24 -16.74
N LYS A 198 -6.45 14.42 -17.78
CA LYS A 198 -6.61 14.89 -19.16
C LYS A 198 -8.01 15.42 -19.44
N SER A 199 -9.06 14.83 -18.89
CA SER A 199 -10.43 15.32 -19.08
C SER A 199 -10.67 16.68 -18.44
N HIS A 200 -10.05 16.95 -17.29
CA HIS A 200 -10.21 18.25 -16.60
C HIS A 200 -9.57 19.44 -17.35
N TRP A 201 -8.59 19.19 -18.22
CA TRP A 201 -7.97 20.24 -19.05
C TRP A 201 -8.73 20.53 -20.36
N HIS A 202 -9.69 19.68 -20.73
CA HIS A 202 -10.48 19.88 -21.96
C HIS A 202 -11.80 20.62 -21.73
N ASP A 203 -12.27 20.71 -20.49
CA ASP A 203 -13.52 21.41 -20.16
C ASP A 203 -13.29 22.91 -19.87
N GLU A 204 -12.05 23.41 -19.91
CA GLU A 204 -11.70 24.84 -19.72
C GLU A 204 -11.29 25.55 -21.01
N LEU A 205 -11.56 24.95 -22.18
CA LEU A 205 -11.42 25.59 -23.50
C LEU A 205 -12.77 25.71 -24.22
#